data_410a703fb2de75a01391b3eb73affd9b
#
_entry.id   410a703fb2de75a01391b3eb73affd9b
#
_cell.length_a   1.000
_cell.length_b   1.000
_cell.length_c   1.000
_cell.angle_alpha   90.00
_cell.angle_beta   90.00
_cell.angle_gamma   90.00
#
_symmetry.space_group_name_H-M   'P 1'
#
loop_
_entity.id
_entity.type
_entity.pdbx_description
1 polymer ?
#
loop_
_entity_poly.entity_id
_entity_poly.type
_entity_poly.pdbx_seq_one_letter_code
_entity_poly.pdbx_strand_id
1 'polypeptide(L)'
;MRDRRTFLRSFAAGVAGLIAGRSERLLAATGVATGPEDPEVPNEEVARILKGLFGDRPIRRGHVDLDMPIVAEDGRVVPVIIESDLPMTPDHYVTGVHLIVDHNPDPHLAAFHLTPELGQVSLSTLIKMKRSTWVRAILETNTGEVWADYAKVLVTLNGCG
;
A
#
# COMPACT_ATOMS: atom_id res chain seq x y z
N MET A 1 -64.66 -9.99 -7.09
CA MET A 1 -65.67 -9.61 -6.07
C MET A 1 -64.96 -8.86 -4.94
N ARG A 2 -65.50 -7.67 -4.71
CA ARG A 2 -65.35 -6.73 -3.59
C ARG A 2 -64.01 -5.98 -3.48
N ASP A 3 -64.05 -4.90 -4.17
CA ASP A 3 -63.77 -3.51 -3.76
C ASP A 3 -63.82 -3.26 -2.25
N ARG A 4 -62.85 -2.54 -1.76
CA ARG A 4 -63.13 -1.52 -0.75
C ARG A 4 -62.08 -0.38 -0.88
N ARG A 5 -62.53 0.55 -1.71
CA ARG A 5 -62.10 1.94 -1.69
C ARG A 5 -62.64 2.59 -0.40
N THR A 6 -61.89 3.60 0.02
CA THR A 6 -62.41 4.79 0.71
C THR A 6 -62.53 4.69 2.21
N PHE A 7 -61.59 5.33 2.91
CA PHE A 7 -61.98 6.20 4.00
C PHE A 7 -61.17 7.50 3.92
N LEU A 8 -61.94 8.51 3.64
CA LEU A 8 -61.53 9.89 3.45
C LEU A 8 -61.85 10.69 4.71
N ARG A 9 -60.95 11.62 5.01
CA ARG A 9 -61.19 12.96 5.50
C ARG A 9 -61.40 13.23 7.00
N SER A 10 -60.55 14.14 7.41
CA SER A 10 -60.80 15.29 8.27
C SER A 10 -60.54 15.12 9.75
N PHE A 11 -59.53 15.80 10.24
CA PHE A 11 -59.77 16.92 11.15
C PHE A 11 -58.55 17.84 11.19
N ALA A 12 -58.85 19.09 11.06
CA ALA A 12 -57.95 20.23 11.06
C ALA A 12 -57.71 20.74 12.46
N ALA A 13 -56.65 21.56 12.55
CA ALA A 13 -56.42 22.68 13.44
C ALA A 13 -55.67 22.48 14.75
N GLY A 14 -54.53 23.10 14.77
CA GLY A 14 -54.12 23.93 15.89
C GLY A 14 -53.00 23.40 16.77
N VAL A 15 -51.80 23.90 16.62
CA VAL A 15 -51.11 24.73 17.60
C VAL A 15 -49.71 25.02 17.09
N ALA A 16 -49.41 26.26 16.88
CA ALA A 16 -48.07 26.77 16.64
C ALA A 16 -47.22 26.59 17.90
N GLY A 17 -46.18 25.79 17.78
CA GLY A 17 -45.14 25.68 18.79
C GLY A 17 -43.79 25.93 18.13
N LEU A 18 -43.26 27.15 18.27
CA LEU A 18 -41.89 27.46 17.92
C LEU A 18 -40.96 26.65 18.84
N ILE A 19 -40.38 25.58 18.28
CA ILE A 19 -39.18 24.99 18.88
C ILE A 19 -38.06 25.21 17.87
N ALA A 20 -37.22 26.20 18.20
CA ALA A 20 -35.94 26.37 17.56
C ALA A 20 -35.06 25.15 17.88
N GLY A 21 -35.23 24.11 17.13
CA GLY A 21 -34.37 22.91 17.13
C GLY A 21 -33.13 23.21 16.33
N ARG A 22 -32.02 23.38 17.02
CA ARG A 22 -30.69 23.33 16.46
C ARG A 22 -30.58 22.09 15.58
N SER A 23 -30.50 22.31 14.29
CA SER A 23 -30.08 21.26 13.36
C SER A 23 -28.61 20.95 13.64
N GLU A 24 -28.35 20.03 14.56
CA GLU A 24 -27.09 19.33 14.60
C GLU A 24 -26.99 18.55 13.28
N ARG A 25 -26.28 19.15 12.34
CA ARG A 25 -25.79 18.43 11.19
C ARG A 25 -24.88 17.33 11.74
N LEU A 26 -25.40 16.12 11.84
CA LEU A 26 -24.60 14.92 11.84
C LEU A 26 -23.80 14.95 10.52
N LEU A 27 -22.59 15.49 10.61
CA LEU A 27 -21.55 15.21 9.64
C LEU A 27 -21.35 13.70 9.73
N ALA A 28 -22.04 12.98 8.85
CA ALA A 28 -21.64 11.63 8.52
C ALA A 28 -20.18 11.75 8.06
N ALA A 29 -19.28 11.35 8.93
CA ALA A 29 -17.90 11.12 8.55
C ALA A 29 -17.97 10.07 7.44
N THR A 30 -17.94 10.52 6.20
CA THR A 30 -17.55 9.68 5.08
C THR A 30 -16.13 9.24 5.42
N GLY A 31 -16.03 8.07 6.03
CA GLY A 31 -14.77 7.37 6.15
C GLY A 31 -14.26 7.15 4.74
N VAL A 32 -13.46 8.09 4.26
CA VAL A 32 -12.55 7.83 3.16
C VAL A 32 -11.70 6.67 3.67
N ALA A 33 -11.90 5.50 3.10
CA ALA A 33 -10.96 4.40 3.28
C ALA A 33 -9.63 4.94 2.72
N THR A 34 -8.81 5.46 3.61
CA THR A 34 -7.41 5.74 3.29
C THR A 34 -6.82 4.38 2.97
N GLY A 35 -6.40 4.19 1.73
CA GLY A 35 -5.57 3.05 1.36
C GLY A 35 -4.38 2.98 2.33
N PRO A 36 -3.68 1.85 2.41
CA PRO A 36 -2.55 1.73 3.31
C PRO A 36 -1.61 2.92 3.09
N GLU A 37 -1.36 3.67 4.17
CA GLU A 37 -0.45 4.82 4.14
C GLU A 37 0.96 4.32 3.80
N ASP A 38 1.68 5.09 2.98
CA ASP A 38 3.08 4.80 2.71
C ASP A 38 3.87 4.92 4.02
N PRO A 39 4.79 3.98 4.29
CA PRO A 39 5.57 4.04 5.51
C PRO A 39 6.48 5.26 5.51
N GLU A 40 6.52 5.97 6.63
CA GLU A 40 7.51 7.03 6.84
C GLU A 40 8.93 6.49 6.62
N VAL A 41 9.83 7.36 6.16
CA VAL A 41 11.24 7.02 6.03
C VAL A 41 11.86 7.00 7.43
N PRO A 42 12.40 5.84 7.90
CA PRO A 42 12.69 5.66 9.32
C PRO A 42 13.95 6.40 9.79
N ASN A 43 14.89 6.69 8.90
CA ASN A 43 16.18 7.30 9.24
C ASN A 43 16.87 7.91 8.02
N GLU A 44 17.99 8.62 8.26
CA GLU A 44 18.76 9.28 7.22
C GLU A 44 19.45 8.30 6.25
N GLU A 45 19.71 7.08 6.67
CA GLU A 45 20.34 6.06 5.83
C GLU A 45 19.40 5.62 4.72
N VAL A 46 18.17 5.24 5.07
CA VAL A 46 17.13 4.89 4.09
C VAL A 46 16.81 6.10 3.20
N ALA A 47 16.76 7.31 3.78
CA ALA A 47 16.57 8.53 3.00
C ALA A 47 17.66 8.73 1.94
N ARG A 48 18.94 8.53 2.32
CA ARG A 48 20.06 8.62 1.37
C ARG A 48 20.01 7.55 0.29
N ILE A 49 19.62 6.32 0.64
CA ILE A 49 19.45 5.23 -0.32
C ILE A 49 18.36 5.59 -1.34
N LEU A 50 17.19 5.99 -0.88
CA LEU A 50 16.07 6.39 -1.76
C LEU A 50 16.46 7.56 -2.67
N LYS A 51 17.12 8.58 -2.10
CA LYS A 51 17.59 9.74 -2.87
C LYS A 51 18.68 9.37 -3.88
N GLY A 52 19.58 8.45 -3.50
CA GLY A 52 20.65 7.97 -4.38
C GLY A 52 20.14 7.16 -5.56
N LEU A 53 19.12 6.31 -5.34
CA LEU A 53 18.56 5.45 -6.38
C LEU A 53 17.60 6.20 -7.29
N PHE A 54 16.72 7.02 -6.72
CA PHE A 54 15.58 7.57 -7.47
C PHE A 54 15.66 9.09 -7.66
N GLY A 55 16.56 9.78 -6.97
CA GLY A 55 16.68 11.23 -7.04
C GLY A 55 15.43 11.93 -6.52
N ASP A 56 14.88 12.85 -7.32
CA ASP A 56 13.63 13.57 -7.03
C ASP A 56 12.41 12.96 -7.76
N ARG A 57 12.58 11.77 -8.36
CA ARG A 57 11.48 11.08 -9.00
C ARG A 57 10.42 10.68 -7.96
N PRO A 58 9.13 10.96 -8.23
CA PRO A 58 8.07 10.56 -7.31
C PRO A 58 7.95 9.04 -7.30
N ILE A 59 8.00 8.44 -6.11
CA ILE A 59 7.71 7.03 -5.90
C ILE A 59 6.19 6.93 -5.73
N ARG A 60 5.53 6.18 -6.61
CA ARG A 60 4.08 6.01 -6.63
C ARG A 60 3.69 4.63 -6.15
N ARG A 61 2.55 4.51 -5.51
CA ARG A 61 1.95 3.23 -5.18
C ARG A 61 1.20 2.64 -6.36
N GLY A 62 1.28 1.31 -6.54
CA GLY A 62 0.59 0.58 -7.59
C GLY A 62 1.54 -0.17 -8.51
N HIS A 63 0.99 -1.00 -9.39
CA HIS A 63 1.72 -1.80 -10.36
C HIS A 63 2.75 -2.77 -9.77
N VAL A 64 2.86 -2.84 -8.46
CA VAL A 64 3.74 -3.73 -7.70
C VAL A 64 2.89 -4.45 -6.67
N ASP A 65 3.09 -5.74 -6.55
CA ASP A 65 2.53 -6.58 -5.50
C ASP A 65 3.68 -7.21 -4.74
N LEU A 66 3.77 -6.87 -3.45
CA LEU A 66 4.77 -7.38 -2.53
C LEU A 66 4.11 -8.36 -1.56
N ASP A 67 4.17 -9.64 -1.87
CA ASP A 67 3.64 -10.70 -1.01
C ASP A 67 4.70 -11.14 0.01
N MET A 68 4.36 -10.96 1.28
CA MET A 68 5.18 -11.32 2.43
C MET A 68 4.29 -11.77 3.60
N PRO A 69 4.80 -12.64 4.49
CA PRO A 69 4.08 -13.01 5.69
C PRO A 69 3.92 -11.81 6.63
N ILE A 70 2.73 -11.63 7.20
CA ILE A 70 2.49 -10.63 8.25
C ILE A 70 3.36 -10.90 9.48
N VAL A 71 3.59 -12.19 9.79
CA VAL A 71 4.43 -12.65 10.89
C VAL A 71 5.45 -13.66 10.38
N ALA A 72 6.72 -13.35 10.55
CA ALA A 72 7.82 -14.25 10.31
C ALA A 72 8.29 -14.83 11.65
N GLU A 73 8.16 -16.15 11.82
CA GLU A 73 8.60 -16.83 13.04
C GLU A 73 10.12 -16.78 13.19
N ASP A 74 10.85 -16.83 12.08
CA ASP A 74 12.31 -16.74 12.03
C ASP A 74 12.75 -15.67 11.03
N GLY A 75 13.31 -14.58 11.54
CA GLY A 75 13.83 -13.49 10.70
C GLY A 75 15.06 -13.86 9.85
N ARG A 76 15.62 -15.06 9.99
CA ARG A 76 16.73 -15.54 9.14
C ARG A 76 16.25 -16.02 7.77
N VAL A 77 14.96 -16.38 7.65
CA VAL A 77 14.38 -16.99 6.45
C VAL A 77 12.98 -16.45 6.24
N VAL A 78 12.88 -15.27 5.64
CA VAL A 78 11.59 -14.61 5.37
C VAL A 78 11.32 -14.66 3.88
N PRO A 79 10.25 -15.33 3.42
CA PRO A 79 9.93 -15.39 1.99
C PRO A 79 9.42 -14.04 1.50
N VAL A 80 9.81 -13.72 0.26
CA VAL A 80 9.41 -12.51 -0.45
C VAL A 80 9.04 -12.90 -1.88
N ILE A 81 7.86 -12.49 -2.32
CA ILE A 81 7.47 -12.55 -3.72
C ILE A 81 7.18 -11.12 -4.18
N ILE A 82 7.72 -10.75 -5.33
CA ILE A 82 7.51 -9.43 -5.96
C ILE A 82 6.98 -9.68 -7.36
N GLU A 83 5.79 -9.20 -7.62
CA GLU A 83 5.16 -9.29 -8.93
C GLU A 83 4.81 -7.89 -9.44
N SER A 84 4.67 -7.75 -10.75
CA SER A 84 4.24 -6.49 -11.36
C SER A 84 3.41 -6.74 -12.61
N ASP A 85 2.40 -5.91 -12.78
CA ASP A 85 1.57 -5.86 -13.98
C ASP A 85 2.10 -4.87 -15.04
N LEU A 86 3.26 -4.24 -14.78
CA LEU A 86 3.92 -3.38 -15.75
C LEU A 86 4.36 -4.20 -16.98
N PRO A 87 4.25 -3.63 -18.18
CA PRO A 87 4.70 -4.31 -19.38
C PRO A 87 6.20 -4.58 -19.35
N MET A 88 6.60 -5.64 -20.06
CA MET A 88 8.00 -5.98 -20.33
C MET A 88 8.22 -6.02 -21.85
N THR A 89 8.07 -4.85 -22.49
CA THR A 89 8.26 -4.67 -23.92
C THR A 89 9.50 -3.80 -24.19
N PRO A 90 10.14 -3.85 -25.37
CA PRO A 90 11.30 -3.01 -25.67
C PRO A 90 11.07 -1.51 -25.44
N ASP A 91 9.84 -1.03 -25.66
CA ASP A 91 9.49 0.39 -25.51
C ASP A 91 9.18 0.79 -24.05
N HIS A 92 8.63 -0.16 -23.27
CA HIS A 92 8.28 0.08 -21.87
C HIS A 92 8.50 -1.21 -21.05
N TYR A 93 9.44 -1.15 -20.13
CA TYR A 93 9.77 -2.28 -19.26
C TYR A 93 10.38 -1.85 -17.92
N VAL A 94 10.34 -2.73 -16.95
CA VAL A 94 11.00 -2.55 -15.65
C VAL A 94 12.48 -2.83 -15.83
N THR A 95 13.32 -1.84 -15.55
CA THR A 95 14.77 -1.92 -15.62
C THR A 95 15.39 -2.42 -14.34
N GLY A 96 14.74 -2.13 -13.20
CA GLY A 96 15.29 -2.47 -11.90
C GLY A 96 14.22 -2.73 -10.86
N VAL A 97 14.50 -3.67 -9.96
CA VAL A 97 13.72 -3.94 -8.75
C VAL A 97 14.64 -3.82 -7.55
N HIS A 98 14.30 -2.96 -6.62
CA HIS A 98 15.05 -2.71 -5.40
C HIS A 98 14.28 -3.19 -4.19
N LEU A 99 14.93 -3.97 -3.33
CA LEU A 99 14.37 -4.46 -2.08
C LEU A 99 15.09 -3.78 -0.92
N ILE A 100 14.32 -3.03 -0.12
CA ILE A 100 14.82 -2.27 1.02
C ILE A 100 14.12 -2.75 2.28
N VAL A 101 14.89 -3.02 3.33
CA VAL A 101 14.40 -3.42 4.65
C VAL A 101 14.82 -2.37 5.66
N ASP A 102 13.90 -1.54 6.10
CA ASP A 102 14.14 -0.25 6.79
C ASP A 102 15.13 -0.30 7.96
N HIS A 103 15.12 -1.36 8.74
CA HIS A 103 15.96 -1.45 9.94
C HIS A 103 16.96 -2.61 9.91
N ASN A 104 17.29 -3.11 8.74
CA ASN A 104 18.43 -4.02 8.62
C ASN A 104 19.75 -3.25 8.75
N PRO A 105 20.84 -3.93 9.13
CA PRO A 105 22.18 -3.32 9.14
C PRO A 105 22.62 -2.76 7.79
N ASP A 106 22.19 -3.41 6.71
CA ASP A 106 22.26 -2.93 5.32
C ASP A 106 20.83 -2.87 4.79
N PRO A 107 20.20 -1.68 4.76
CA PRO A 107 18.80 -1.57 4.35
C PRO A 107 18.57 -1.88 2.87
N HIS A 108 19.47 -1.54 1.96
CA HIS A 108 19.34 -1.86 0.54
C HIS A 108 19.79 -3.30 0.28
N LEU A 109 18.90 -4.23 0.56
CA LEU A 109 19.21 -5.64 0.64
C LEU A 109 19.52 -6.28 -0.70
N ALA A 110 18.82 -5.89 -1.76
CA ALA A 110 19.00 -6.45 -3.10
C ALA A 110 18.58 -5.47 -4.19
N ALA A 111 19.23 -5.61 -5.34
CA ALA A 111 18.85 -4.98 -6.60
C ALA A 111 18.86 -6.03 -7.72
N PHE A 112 17.80 -6.09 -8.49
CA PHE A 112 17.68 -6.95 -9.67
C PHE A 112 17.60 -6.07 -10.91
N HIS A 113 18.47 -6.33 -11.88
CA HIS A 113 18.43 -5.66 -13.17
C HIS A 113 17.71 -6.54 -14.18
N LEU A 114 16.68 -5.99 -14.80
CA LEU A 114 15.79 -6.73 -15.67
C LEU A 114 15.87 -6.23 -17.10
N THR A 115 15.51 -7.11 -18.03
CA THR A 115 15.43 -6.80 -19.45
C THR A 115 14.08 -7.28 -20.00
N PRO A 116 13.63 -6.76 -21.15
CA PRO A 116 12.33 -7.15 -21.76
C PRO A 116 12.18 -8.65 -22.00
N GLU A 117 13.29 -9.37 -22.20
CA GLU A 117 13.29 -10.81 -22.46
C GLU A 117 12.71 -11.63 -21.31
N LEU A 118 12.63 -11.04 -20.08
CA LEU A 118 11.98 -11.69 -18.96
C LEU A 118 10.48 -11.91 -19.18
N GLY A 119 9.85 -11.04 -19.98
CA GLY A 119 8.43 -11.12 -20.34
C GLY A 119 7.46 -10.70 -19.24
N GLN A 120 7.76 -10.99 -17.99
CA GLN A 120 6.95 -10.59 -16.81
C GLN A 120 7.85 -10.45 -15.59
N VAL A 121 7.53 -9.49 -14.71
CA VAL A 121 8.22 -9.38 -13.42
C VAL A 121 7.55 -10.32 -12.43
N SER A 122 8.26 -11.38 -12.05
CA SER A 122 7.87 -12.30 -10.99
C SER A 122 9.16 -12.82 -10.34
N LEU A 123 9.46 -12.31 -9.15
CA LEU A 123 10.67 -12.62 -8.41
C LEU A 123 10.31 -13.27 -7.07
N SER A 124 10.96 -14.37 -6.76
CA SER A 124 10.80 -15.05 -5.46
C SER A 124 12.17 -15.25 -4.83
N THR A 125 12.30 -14.86 -3.56
CA THR A 125 13.55 -14.99 -2.82
C THR A 125 13.30 -15.14 -1.32
N LEU A 126 14.38 -15.40 -0.57
CA LEU A 126 14.39 -15.42 0.88
C LEU A 126 15.29 -14.30 1.38
N ILE A 127 14.83 -13.55 2.37
CA ILE A 127 15.59 -12.47 2.98
C ILE A 127 15.84 -12.70 4.47
N LYS A 128 16.79 -11.93 5.02
CA LYS A 128 17.00 -11.86 6.47
C LYS A 128 16.49 -10.53 6.98
N MET A 129 15.73 -10.59 8.07
CA MET A 129 15.22 -9.42 8.78
C MET A 129 15.72 -9.44 10.22
N LYS A 130 16.39 -8.36 10.63
CA LYS A 130 16.92 -8.25 11.99
C LYS A 130 15.82 -8.09 13.04
N ARG A 131 14.73 -7.40 12.68
CA ARG A 131 13.60 -7.11 13.56
C ARG A 131 12.34 -6.80 12.77
N SER A 132 11.23 -6.71 13.46
CA SER A 132 9.96 -6.25 12.88
C SER A 132 10.12 -4.87 12.27
N THR A 133 9.80 -4.73 10.98
CA THR A 133 9.95 -3.48 10.24
C THR A 133 9.18 -3.49 8.92
N TRP A 134 9.23 -2.37 8.21
CA TRP A 134 8.75 -2.26 6.85
C TRP A 134 9.77 -2.81 5.85
N VAL A 135 9.24 -3.45 4.82
CA VAL A 135 9.94 -3.88 3.62
C VAL A 135 9.36 -3.10 2.45
N ARG A 136 10.23 -2.62 1.57
CA ARG A 136 9.89 -1.82 0.40
C ARG A 136 10.35 -2.55 -0.85
N ALA A 137 9.43 -2.88 -1.75
CA ALA A 137 9.73 -3.26 -3.12
C ALA A 137 9.53 -2.05 -4.02
N ILE A 138 10.58 -1.59 -4.69
CA ILE A 138 10.55 -0.40 -5.52
C ILE A 138 11.07 -0.75 -6.91
N LEU A 139 10.25 -0.51 -7.91
CA LEU A 139 10.53 -0.78 -9.30
C LEU A 139 10.77 0.52 -10.06
N GLU A 140 11.76 0.51 -10.95
CA GLU A 140 11.96 1.61 -11.90
C GLU A 140 11.86 1.11 -13.34
N THR A 141 11.34 1.96 -14.22
CA THR A 141 11.15 1.68 -15.63
C THR A 141 12.16 2.41 -16.50
N ASN A 142 12.33 1.94 -17.75
CA ASN A 142 13.13 2.63 -18.76
C ASN A 142 12.56 4.00 -19.15
N THR A 143 11.30 4.28 -18.84
CA THR A 143 10.62 5.58 -19.05
C THR A 143 10.80 6.53 -17.88
N GLY A 144 11.46 6.09 -16.79
CA GLY A 144 11.76 6.90 -15.62
C GLY A 144 10.68 6.91 -14.54
N GLU A 145 9.63 6.12 -14.68
CA GLU A 145 8.62 5.93 -13.65
C GLU A 145 9.18 5.09 -12.50
N VAL A 146 8.71 5.38 -11.30
CA VAL A 146 9.07 4.64 -10.08
C VAL A 146 7.79 4.24 -9.36
N TRP A 147 7.65 2.93 -9.14
CA TRP A 147 6.50 2.31 -8.51
C TRP A 147 6.89 1.49 -7.31
N ALA A 148 6.05 1.44 -6.29
CA ALA A 148 6.37 0.71 -5.07
C ALA A 148 5.17 0.02 -4.45
N ASP A 149 5.48 -1.01 -3.68
CA ASP A 149 4.61 -1.57 -2.65
C ASP A 149 5.38 -1.82 -1.36
N TYR A 150 4.66 -1.92 -0.24
CA TYR A 150 5.21 -1.95 1.10
C TYR A 150 4.52 -3.02 1.94
N ALA A 151 5.30 -3.79 2.68
CA ALA A 151 4.81 -4.78 3.63
C ALA A 151 5.40 -4.54 5.02
N LYS A 152 4.57 -4.60 6.05
CA LYS A 152 5.04 -4.59 7.43
C LYS A 152 5.10 -6.02 7.95
N VAL A 153 6.28 -6.45 8.32
CA VAL A 153 6.52 -7.82 8.81
C VAL A 153 6.89 -7.79 10.28
N LEU A 154 6.19 -8.59 11.07
CA LEU A 154 6.51 -8.83 12.48
C LEU A 154 7.45 -10.03 12.58
N VAL A 155 8.60 -9.87 13.23
CA VAL A 155 9.59 -10.92 13.41
C VAL A 155 9.59 -11.35 14.88
N THR A 156 9.33 -12.63 15.15
CA THR A 156 9.27 -13.15 16.51
C THR A 156 10.62 -13.63 17.03
N LEU A 157 11.46 -14.18 16.16
CA LEU A 157 12.86 -14.49 16.45
C LEU A 157 13.76 -13.64 15.55
N ASN A 158 14.66 -12.87 16.16
CA ASN A 158 15.56 -11.99 15.43
C ASN A 158 16.52 -12.79 14.53
N GLY A 159 16.54 -12.44 13.24
CA GLY A 159 17.29 -13.18 12.23
C GLY A 159 18.78 -12.88 12.13
N CYS A 160 19.26 -11.92 12.90
CA CYS A 160 20.67 -11.53 12.92
C CYS A 160 21.18 -11.57 14.35
N GLY A 161 21.94 -12.61 14.67
CA GLY A 161 22.80 -12.66 15.85
C GLY A 161 24.07 -11.87 15.58
#